data_eb2b8fe4177848ca0f947558f22abdac
#
_entry.id   eb2b8fe4177848ca0f947558f22abdac
#
_cell.length_a   1.000
_cell.length_b   1.000
_cell.length_c   1.000
_cell.angle_alpha   90.00
_cell.angle_beta   90.00
_cell.angle_gamma   90.00
#
_symmetry.space_group_name_H-M   'P 1'
#
loop_
_entity.id
_entity.type
_entity.pdbx_description
1 polymer ?
#
loop_
_entity_poly.entity_id
_entity_poly.type
_entity_poly.pdbx_seq_one_letter_code
_entity_poly.pdbx_strand_id
1 'polypeptide(L)'
;MERRITEENVTKAIIAWLEKNSWEIVCFDFPQSGTGKVLHSNNRSGLKNKDSIIPDIIAIKKEVVVFFENKDRFFLPDFHKLEDIKKENNYSNSLNELLSFYKYSFIYYGVGLPITTQNKKQVNDNKTKVDFIIDSDGDVVDIFNQFQKIF
;
A
#
# COMPACT_ATOMS: atom_id res chain seq x y z
N MET A 1 -24.62 17.70 -0.26
CA MET A 1 -23.22 18.07 0.00
C MET A 1 -22.31 16.88 -0.29
N GLU A 2 -21.41 17.05 -1.21
CA GLU A 2 -20.50 15.96 -1.54
C GLU A 2 -19.53 15.70 -0.38
N ARG A 3 -19.36 14.42 -0.06
CA ARG A 3 -18.41 14.00 0.95
C ARG A 3 -17.00 14.14 0.39
N ARG A 4 -16.13 14.84 1.11
CA ARG A 4 -14.74 14.97 0.73
C ARG A 4 -14.03 13.62 0.96
N ILE A 5 -13.39 13.11 -0.09
CA ILE A 5 -12.56 11.92 0.00
C ILE A 5 -11.21 12.33 0.59
N THR A 6 -10.76 11.62 1.61
CA THR A 6 -9.47 11.86 2.24
C THR A 6 -8.63 10.60 2.22
N GLU A 7 -7.32 10.77 2.28
CA GLU A 7 -6.38 9.65 2.38
C GLU A 7 -6.68 8.80 3.61
N GLU A 8 -7.02 9.43 4.74
CA GLU A 8 -7.41 8.72 5.96
C GLU A 8 -8.63 7.83 5.73
N ASN A 9 -9.67 8.36 5.09
CA ASN A 9 -10.89 7.60 4.85
C ASN A 9 -10.66 6.44 3.87
N VAL A 10 -9.85 6.65 2.84
CA VAL A 10 -9.46 5.59 1.90
C VAL A 10 -8.73 4.48 2.67
N THR A 11 -7.76 4.84 3.50
CA THR A 11 -6.98 3.88 4.29
C THR A 11 -7.89 3.09 5.25
N LYS A 12 -8.76 3.78 5.99
CA LYS A 12 -9.70 3.12 6.92
C LYS A 12 -10.65 2.17 6.23
N ALA A 13 -11.18 2.56 5.07
CA ALA A 13 -12.09 1.72 4.30
C ALA A 13 -11.39 0.44 3.82
N ILE A 14 -10.15 0.57 3.33
CA ILE A 14 -9.36 -0.57 2.88
C ILE A 14 -9.03 -1.49 4.04
N ILE A 15 -8.66 -0.94 5.21
CA ILE A 15 -8.41 -1.75 6.42
C ILE A 15 -9.64 -2.59 6.77
N ALA A 16 -10.81 -1.96 6.82
CA ALA A 16 -12.06 -2.65 7.15
C ALA A 16 -12.37 -3.76 6.13
N TRP A 17 -12.15 -3.47 4.85
CA TRP A 17 -12.35 -4.44 3.77
C TRP A 17 -11.37 -5.62 3.89
N LEU A 18 -10.12 -5.34 4.19
CA LEU A 18 -9.11 -6.39 4.40
C LEU A 18 -9.50 -7.29 5.57
N GLU A 19 -9.84 -6.70 6.71
CA GLU A 19 -10.22 -7.46 7.90
C GLU A 19 -11.46 -8.31 7.66
N LYS A 20 -12.45 -7.76 6.94
CA LYS A 20 -13.66 -8.49 6.57
C LYS A 20 -13.34 -9.71 5.69
N ASN A 21 -12.25 -9.65 4.93
CA ASN A 21 -11.80 -10.73 4.05
C ASN A 21 -10.68 -11.56 4.67
N SER A 22 -10.58 -11.55 5.99
CA SER A 22 -9.67 -12.40 6.78
C SER A 22 -8.19 -12.06 6.66
N TRP A 23 -7.89 -10.82 6.30
CA TRP A 23 -6.51 -10.32 6.34
C TRP A 23 -6.21 -9.79 7.74
N GLU A 24 -5.02 -10.09 8.24
CA GLU A 24 -4.52 -9.51 9.48
C GLU A 24 -3.73 -8.26 9.15
N ILE A 25 -4.04 -7.16 9.83
CA ILE A 25 -3.33 -5.89 9.63
C ILE A 25 -2.05 -5.92 10.47
N VAL A 26 -0.91 -5.85 9.82
CA VAL A 26 0.39 -5.82 10.50
C VAL A 26 0.70 -4.41 10.99
N CYS A 27 0.49 -3.42 10.14
CA CYS A 27 0.62 -2.01 10.52
C CYS A 27 -0.16 -1.13 9.54
N PHE A 28 -0.45 0.10 9.97
CA PHE A 28 -1.12 1.09 9.12
C PHE A 28 -0.72 2.49 9.51
N ASP A 29 -0.87 3.42 8.59
CA ASP A 29 -0.57 4.83 8.83
C ASP A 29 -1.49 5.71 7.99
N PHE A 30 -1.87 6.83 8.57
CA PHE A 30 -2.49 7.96 7.88
C PHE A 30 -2.13 9.21 8.68
N PRO A 31 -2.29 10.42 8.12
CA PRO A 31 -1.87 11.64 8.83
C PRO A 31 -2.39 11.67 10.27
N GLN A 32 -1.47 11.86 11.23
CA GLN A 32 -1.73 11.97 12.66
C GLN A 32 -2.22 10.69 13.35
N SER A 33 -2.14 9.51 12.70
CA SER A 33 -2.55 8.25 13.33
C SER A 33 -1.62 7.82 14.47
N GLY A 34 -0.33 8.13 14.35
CA GLY A 34 0.68 7.70 15.31
C GLY A 34 0.96 6.20 15.31
N THR A 35 0.49 5.47 14.32
CA THR A 35 0.57 4.00 14.26
C THR A 35 1.54 3.48 13.20
N GLY A 36 2.14 4.38 12.42
CA GLY A 36 3.03 3.99 11.33
C GLY A 36 4.31 3.31 11.80
N LYS A 37 4.81 2.40 10.98
CA LYS A 37 6.10 1.74 11.18
C LYS A 37 7.07 2.21 10.12
N VAL A 38 8.23 2.69 10.55
CA VAL A 38 9.26 3.18 9.64
C VAL A 38 10.06 2.00 9.10
N LEU A 39 10.20 1.94 7.77
CA LEU A 39 11.08 0.99 7.12
C LEU A 39 12.34 1.72 6.65
N HIS A 40 13.49 1.15 6.96
CA HIS A 40 14.79 1.72 6.58
C HIS A 40 15.35 0.99 5.36
N SER A 41 15.99 1.76 4.47
CA SER A 41 16.71 1.18 3.35
C SER A 41 17.86 0.30 3.83
N ASN A 42 18.11 -0.82 3.16
CA ASN A 42 19.24 -1.70 3.42
C ASN A 42 20.59 -0.97 3.26
N ASN A 43 20.61 0.04 2.40
CA ASN A 43 21.81 0.85 2.12
C ASN A 43 21.93 2.07 3.03
N ARG A 44 21.38 1.98 4.24
CA ARG A 44 21.41 3.06 5.20
C ARG A 44 22.86 3.44 5.53
N SER A 45 23.31 4.59 5.03
CA SER A 45 24.71 5.04 5.15
C SER A 45 24.96 5.96 6.34
N GLY A 46 24.20 5.79 7.43
CA GLY A 46 24.36 6.64 8.62
C GLY A 46 23.73 8.03 8.48
N LEU A 47 23.21 8.38 7.33
CA LEU A 47 22.43 9.60 7.13
C LEU A 47 21.03 9.36 7.66
N LYS A 48 20.60 10.20 8.59
CA LYS A 48 19.31 10.07 9.28
C LYS A 48 18.15 9.87 8.31
N ASN A 49 17.53 8.70 8.34
CA ASN A 49 16.21 8.40 7.75
C ASN A 49 15.93 8.97 6.36
N LYS A 50 16.96 9.33 5.60
CA LYS A 50 16.80 9.98 4.30
C LYS A 50 16.02 9.15 3.30
N ASP A 51 16.19 7.82 3.37
CA ASP A 51 15.52 6.86 2.47
C ASP A 51 14.48 6.02 3.21
N SER A 52 14.01 6.50 4.37
CA SER A 52 13.00 5.79 5.14
C SER A 52 11.62 5.98 4.52
N ILE A 53 10.78 4.94 4.63
CA ILE A 53 9.40 5.00 4.19
C ILE A 53 8.50 4.51 5.31
N ILE A 54 7.24 4.96 5.29
CA ILE A 54 6.20 4.48 6.19
C ILE A 54 5.06 3.97 5.31
N PRO A 55 4.85 2.64 5.24
CA PRO A 55 3.75 2.12 4.44
C PRO A 55 2.40 2.52 5.03
N ASP A 56 1.42 2.75 4.17
CA ASP A 56 0.08 3.10 4.61
C ASP A 56 -0.66 1.90 5.18
N ILE A 57 -0.46 0.70 4.61
CA ILE A 57 -0.95 -0.57 5.16
C ILE A 57 0.03 -1.67 4.81
N ILE A 58 0.31 -2.53 5.78
CA ILE A 58 0.86 -3.86 5.52
C ILE A 58 -0.09 -4.86 6.16
N ALA A 59 -0.54 -5.84 5.39
CA ALA A 59 -1.44 -6.87 5.85
C ALA A 59 -0.98 -8.24 5.36
N ILE A 60 -1.39 -9.29 6.07
CA ILE A 60 -1.02 -10.66 5.73
C ILE A 60 -2.23 -11.57 5.78
N LYS A 61 -2.31 -12.49 4.84
CA LYS A 61 -3.30 -13.56 4.83
C LYS A 61 -2.63 -14.80 4.26
N LYS A 62 -2.61 -15.86 5.06
CA LYS A 62 -1.89 -17.09 4.72
C LYS A 62 -0.46 -16.74 4.36
N GLU A 63 0.28 -17.02 3.56
CA GLU A 63 1.67 -16.66 3.33
C GLU A 63 1.85 -15.46 2.38
N VAL A 64 0.79 -14.67 2.20
CA VAL A 64 0.80 -13.52 1.27
C VAL A 64 0.74 -12.22 2.06
N VAL A 65 1.69 -11.34 1.77
CA VAL A 65 1.76 -9.99 2.35
C VAL A 65 1.40 -8.98 1.28
N VAL A 66 0.60 -7.99 1.63
CA VAL A 66 0.28 -6.86 0.76
C VAL A 66 0.78 -5.57 1.39
N PHE A 67 1.36 -4.73 0.55
CA PHE A 67 1.94 -3.44 0.94
C PHE A 67 1.22 -2.36 0.14
N PHE A 68 0.57 -1.41 0.84
CA PHE A 68 -0.25 -0.37 0.22
C PHE A 68 0.37 1.01 0.36
N GLU A 69 0.26 1.80 -0.70
CA GLU A 69 0.33 3.25 -0.67
C GLU A 69 -1.04 3.79 -1.07
N ASN A 70 -1.64 4.61 -0.21
CA ASN A 70 -2.99 5.13 -0.43
C ASN A 70 -2.99 6.63 -0.65
N LYS A 71 -3.91 7.11 -1.50
CA LYS A 71 -4.10 8.53 -1.77
C LYS A 71 -5.58 8.84 -1.94
N ASP A 72 -5.91 10.12 -1.83
CA ASP A 72 -7.23 10.64 -2.12
C ASP A 72 -7.43 10.96 -3.61
N ARG A 73 -6.40 10.73 -4.41
CA ARG A 73 -6.39 11.04 -5.86
C ARG A 73 -5.28 10.23 -6.55
N PHE A 74 -5.29 10.25 -7.88
CA PHE A 74 -4.16 9.69 -8.64
C PHE A 74 -2.89 10.50 -8.35
N PHE A 75 -1.81 9.80 -8.02
CA PHE A 75 -0.52 10.41 -7.71
C PHE A 75 0.58 9.53 -8.28
N LEU A 76 1.09 9.92 -9.45
CA LEU A 76 2.07 9.14 -10.20
C LEU A 76 3.32 8.76 -9.39
N PRO A 77 3.87 9.63 -8.53
CA PRO A 77 5.05 9.25 -7.74
C PRO A 77 4.88 8.00 -6.89
N ASP A 78 3.66 7.68 -6.42
CA ASP A 78 3.43 6.46 -5.66
C ASP A 78 3.65 5.21 -6.51
N PHE A 79 3.23 5.25 -7.78
CA PHE A 79 3.44 4.14 -8.71
C PHE A 79 4.93 3.92 -8.96
N HIS A 80 5.69 5.00 -9.16
CA HIS A 80 7.14 4.92 -9.36
C HIS A 80 7.85 4.43 -8.11
N LYS A 81 7.43 4.90 -6.94
CA LYS A 81 7.98 4.48 -5.65
C LYS A 81 7.84 2.97 -5.45
N LEU A 82 6.65 2.44 -5.70
CA LEU A 82 6.40 1.00 -5.53
C LEU A 82 7.14 0.17 -6.57
N GLU A 83 7.20 0.65 -7.80
CA GLU A 83 7.97 -0.02 -8.85
C GLU A 83 9.44 -0.14 -8.45
N ASP A 84 10.02 0.93 -7.91
CA ASP A 84 11.40 0.95 -7.46
C ASP A 84 11.62 0.02 -6.26
N ILE A 85 10.70 0.03 -5.29
CA ILE A 85 10.79 -0.87 -4.12
C ILE A 85 10.79 -2.33 -4.56
N LYS A 86 9.91 -2.70 -5.48
CA LYS A 86 9.85 -4.06 -6.02
C LYS A 86 11.13 -4.44 -6.74
N LYS A 87 11.63 -3.56 -7.59
CA LYS A 87 12.79 -3.80 -8.45
C LYS A 87 14.08 -3.91 -7.66
N GLU A 88 14.27 -2.99 -6.73
CA GLU A 88 15.52 -2.88 -5.98
C GLU A 88 15.54 -3.72 -4.72
N ASN A 89 14.35 -4.05 -4.18
CA ASN A 89 14.19 -4.82 -2.96
C ASN A 89 15.03 -4.29 -1.80
N ASN A 90 15.17 -2.97 -1.72
CA ASN A 90 16.10 -2.31 -0.79
C ASN A 90 15.54 -2.08 0.61
N TYR A 91 14.34 -2.58 0.89
CA TYR A 91 13.73 -2.53 2.23
C TYR A 91 13.56 -3.93 2.84
N SER A 92 14.18 -4.94 2.22
CA SER A 92 13.99 -6.33 2.64
C SER A 92 14.38 -6.59 4.10
N ASN A 93 15.44 -5.96 4.60
CA ASN A 93 15.86 -6.15 5.99
C ASN A 93 14.81 -5.63 6.98
N SER A 94 14.31 -4.40 6.76
CA SER A 94 13.27 -3.84 7.62
C SER A 94 11.97 -4.62 7.51
N LEU A 95 11.60 -5.07 6.31
CA LEU A 95 10.41 -5.90 6.12
C LEU A 95 10.55 -7.25 6.82
N ASN A 96 11.70 -7.90 6.72
CA ASN A 96 11.94 -9.16 7.40
C ASN A 96 11.87 -9.00 8.93
N GLU A 97 12.39 -7.88 9.46
CA GLU A 97 12.31 -7.58 10.88
C GLU A 97 10.85 -7.36 11.32
N LEU A 98 10.10 -6.53 10.57
CA LEU A 98 8.71 -6.25 10.86
C LEU A 98 7.85 -7.52 10.81
N LEU A 99 8.14 -8.41 9.87
CA LEU A 99 7.39 -9.64 9.62
C LEU A 99 8.00 -10.87 10.30
N SER A 100 8.92 -10.67 11.25
CA SER A 100 9.69 -11.77 11.86
C SER A 100 8.83 -12.82 12.58
N PHE A 101 7.65 -12.43 13.07
CA PHE A 101 6.73 -13.36 13.73
C PHE A 101 5.72 -14.01 12.77
N TYR A 102 5.82 -13.72 11.47
CA TYR A 102 4.91 -14.23 10.45
C TYR A 102 5.66 -15.12 9.47
N LYS A 103 4.97 -16.15 9.00
CA LYS A 103 5.48 -16.94 7.89
C LYS A 103 4.87 -16.39 6.60
N TYR A 104 5.72 -15.97 5.66
CA TYR A 104 5.24 -15.47 4.38
C TYR A 104 6.15 -15.92 3.23
N SER A 105 5.57 -16.04 2.04
CA SER A 105 6.26 -16.44 0.82
C SER A 105 6.29 -15.34 -0.23
N PHE A 106 5.28 -14.45 -0.21
CA PHE A 106 5.14 -13.42 -1.23
C PHE A 106 4.79 -12.07 -0.62
N ILE A 107 5.36 -11.00 -1.18
CA ILE A 107 4.96 -9.63 -0.89
C ILE A 107 4.53 -9.00 -2.20
N TYR A 108 3.31 -8.43 -2.22
CA TYR A 108 2.78 -7.70 -3.36
C TYR A 108 2.61 -6.24 -2.99
N TYR A 109 2.89 -5.36 -3.94
CA TYR A 109 2.89 -3.90 -3.73
C TYR A 109 1.81 -3.27 -4.58
N GLY A 110 0.99 -2.42 -3.98
CA GLY A 110 -0.07 -1.77 -4.72
C GLY A 110 -0.56 -0.48 -4.12
N VAL A 111 -1.49 0.15 -4.81
CA VAL A 111 -2.05 1.45 -4.44
C VAL A 111 -3.54 1.34 -4.15
N GLY A 112 -4.01 2.22 -3.26
CA GLY A 112 -5.44 2.42 -2.99
C GLY A 112 -5.79 3.87 -3.25
N LEU A 113 -6.81 4.12 -4.06
CA LEU A 113 -7.24 5.47 -4.41
C LEU A 113 -8.65 5.44 -5.00
N PRO A 114 -9.35 6.58 -5.00
CA PRO A 114 -10.62 6.65 -5.74
C PRO A 114 -10.36 6.69 -7.24
N ILE A 115 -10.98 5.76 -7.97
CA ILE A 115 -10.93 5.72 -9.43
C ILE A 115 -12.13 6.50 -9.97
N THR A 116 -11.85 7.53 -10.75
CA THR A 116 -12.87 8.42 -11.31
C THR A 116 -12.82 8.38 -12.83
N THR A 117 -13.82 8.96 -13.49
CA THR A 117 -13.80 9.10 -14.93
C THR A 117 -12.61 9.95 -15.40
N GLN A 118 -12.19 10.92 -14.58
CA GLN A 118 -11.06 11.79 -14.90
C GLN A 118 -9.69 11.11 -14.81
N ASN A 119 -9.51 10.20 -13.84
CA ASN A 119 -8.18 9.58 -13.62
C ASN A 119 -8.06 8.15 -14.15
N LYS A 120 -9.16 7.53 -14.55
CA LYS A 120 -9.19 6.12 -14.94
C LYS A 120 -8.15 5.76 -16.00
N LYS A 121 -7.99 6.61 -17.01
CA LYS A 121 -7.02 6.38 -18.07
C LYS A 121 -5.58 6.40 -17.53
N GLN A 122 -5.25 7.38 -16.68
CA GLN A 122 -3.92 7.50 -16.08
C GLN A 122 -3.62 6.30 -15.19
N VAL A 123 -4.58 5.86 -14.39
CA VAL A 123 -4.43 4.67 -13.55
C VAL A 123 -4.17 3.44 -14.41
N ASN A 124 -4.98 3.26 -15.45
CA ASN A 124 -4.85 2.10 -16.34
C ASN A 124 -3.51 2.11 -17.09
N ASP A 125 -3.03 3.29 -17.51
CA ASP A 125 -1.76 3.42 -18.22
C ASP A 125 -0.55 3.07 -17.32
N ASN A 126 -0.73 3.12 -16.00
CA ASN A 126 0.35 2.87 -15.05
C ASN A 126 0.20 1.55 -14.26
N LYS A 127 -0.81 0.75 -14.58
CA LYS A 127 -1.13 -0.47 -13.81
C LYS A 127 -0.01 -1.51 -13.78
N THR A 128 0.87 -1.50 -14.78
CA THR A 128 1.98 -2.48 -14.85
C THR A 128 3.11 -2.18 -13.87
N LYS A 129 3.11 -1.00 -13.26
CA LYS A 129 4.13 -0.59 -12.29
C LYS A 129 3.93 -1.21 -10.91
N VAL A 130 2.72 -1.68 -10.63
CA VAL A 130 2.33 -2.22 -9.32
C VAL A 130 1.68 -3.59 -9.49
N ASP A 131 1.55 -4.33 -8.39
CA ASP A 131 0.95 -5.66 -8.41
C ASP A 131 -0.58 -5.62 -8.34
N PHE A 132 -1.13 -4.58 -7.71
CA PHE A 132 -2.58 -4.43 -7.59
C PHE A 132 -2.99 -2.97 -7.45
N ILE A 133 -4.23 -2.69 -7.78
CA ILE A 133 -4.84 -1.38 -7.61
C ILE A 133 -6.23 -1.58 -7.00
N ILE A 134 -6.45 -0.94 -5.87
CA ILE A 134 -7.72 -0.99 -5.14
C ILE A 134 -8.43 0.34 -5.29
N ASP A 135 -9.68 0.29 -5.73
CA ASP A 135 -10.54 1.46 -5.86
C ASP A 135 -11.31 1.67 -4.57
N SER A 136 -11.13 2.82 -3.94
CA SER A 136 -11.91 3.18 -2.77
C SER A 136 -12.15 4.68 -2.70
N ASP A 137 -13.39 5.04 -2.45
CA ASP A 137 -13.81 6.43 -2.22
C ASP A 137 -13.89 6.76 -0.72
N GLY A 138 -13.47 5.84 0.14
CA GLY A 138 -13.58 5.98 1.59
C GLY A 138 -14.77 5.25 2.18
N ASP A 139 -15.64 4.67 1.37
CA ASP A 139 -16.79 3.84 1.79
C ASP A 139 -16.74 2.48 1.10
N VAL A 140 -16.84 2.49 -0.22
CA VAL A 140 -16.86 1.27 -1.03
C VAL A 140 -15.43 0.92 -1.41
N VAL A 141 -15.12 -0.38 -1.42
CA VAL A 141 -13.82 -0.89 -1.83
C VAL A 141 -14.00 -1.96 -2.89
N ASP A 142 -13.33 -1.79 -4.02
CA ASP A 142 -13.37 -2.75 -5.13
C ASP A 142 -11.94 -2.99 -5.64
N ILE A 143 -11.72 -4.18 -6.18
CA ILE A 143 -10.46 -4.48 -6.86
C ILE A 143 -10.53 -3.89 -8.26
N PHE A 144 -9.69 -2.90 -8.55
CA PHE A 144 -9.62 -2.33 -9.90
C PHE A 144 -8.76 -3.21 -10.83
N ASN A 145 -7.61 -3.66 -10.34
CA ASN A 145 -6.70 -4.52 -11.11
C ASN A 145 -5.84 -5.34 -10.16
N GLN A 146 -5.56 -6.57 -10.57
CA GLN A 146 -4.54 -7.41 -9.94
C GLN A 146 -3.97 -8.36 -11.01
N PHE A 147 -2.65 -8.54 -11.02
CA PHE A 147 -2.01 -9.38 -12.02
C PHE A 147 -2.23 -10.87 -11.83
N GLN A 148 -2.52 -11.25 -10.62
CA GLN A 148 -2.84 -12.61 -10.24
C GLN A 148 -3.80 -12.53 -9.08
N LYS A 149 -4.39 -13.63 -8.68
CA LYS A 149 -5.30 -13.62 -7.56
C LYS A 149 -4.54 -13.37 -6.26
N ILE A 150 -4.64 -12.13 -5.75
CA ILE A 150 -4.05 -11.71 -4.48
C ILE A 150 -5.14 -11.68 -3.41
N PHE A 151 -6.24 -11.04 -3.72
CA PHE A 151 -7.35 -10.82 -2.80
C PHE A 151 -8.51 -11.79 -2.99
#